data_21e89223aa366c1060b068e49c5c5ad4
#
_entry.id   21e89223aa366c1060b068e49c5c5ad4
#
_cell.length_a   1.000
_cell.length_b   1.000
_cell.length_c   1.000
_cell.angle_alpha   90.00
_cell.angle_beta   90.00
_cell.angle_gamma   90.00
#
_symmetry.space_group_name_H-M   'P 1'
#
loop_
_entity.id
_entity.type
_entity.pdbx_description
1 polymer ?
#
loop_
_entity_poly.entity_id
_entity_poly.type
_entity_poly.pdbx_seq_one_letter_code
_entity_poly.pdbx_strand_id
1 'polypeptide(L)'
;KSAKMKICNETGVFMEKKRTVIKVGTSTLTYENGKINYRRVEQLCKVLSDLQNRGEQVIFVSSGAIAVGMGKAGLDKRPTETKKKQALAAIGQCELMFMYDKLFGEYNHSVAQLLLTRHAVETEQKRQNVINTIDELLRMNIIPVINENDTVTIDELEGNNFGDND
;
A
#
# COMPACT_ATOMS: atom_id res chain seq x y z
N LYS A 1 18.77 -4.12 -1.40
CA LYS A 1 19.82 -3.14 -0.98
C LYS A 1 19.10 -1.92 -0.42
N SER A 2 19.24 -1.66 0.88
CA SER A 2 18.66 -0.51 1.56
C SER A 2 19.25 0.79 1.01
N ALA A 3 18.41 1.63 0.41
CA ALA A 3 18.81 2.98 0.02
C ALA A 3 18.81 3.87 1.27
N LYS A 4 19.95 4.49 1.54
CA LYS A 4 20.16 5.36 2.70
C LYS A 4 20.08 6.82 2.25
N MET A 5 19.09 7.55 2.71
CA MET A 5 18.95 8.98 2.49
C MET A 5 19.56 9.76 3.68
N LYS A 6 20.44 10.70 3.38
CA LYS A 6 21.06 11.57 4.39
C LYS A 6 20.29 12.89 4.46
N ILE A 7 19.84 13.25 5.64
CA ILE A 7 19.26 14.57 5.91
C ILE A 7 20.21 15.33 6.85
N CYS A 8 20.56 16.56 6.47
CA CYS A 8 21.35 17.44 7.31
C CYS A 8 20.43 18.20 8.26
N ASN A 9 20.66 18.14 9.56
CA ASN A 9 20.03 19.01 10.53
C ASN A 9 20.85 20.31 10.68
N GLU A 10 20.30 21.31 11.40
CA GLU A 10 20.96 22.61 11.65
C GLU A 10 22.33 22.49 12.35
N THR A 11 22.66 21.33 12.90
CA THR A 11 23.94 21.06 13.57
C THR A 11 24.96 20.36 12.67
N GLY A 12 24.66 20.14 11.38
CA GLY A 12 25.56 19.49 10.42
C GLY A 12 25.75 17.98 10.61
N VAL A 13 24.98 17.35 11.50
CA VAL A 13 25.01 15.90 11.72
C VAL A 13 24.07 15.23 10.73
N PHE A 14 24.61 14.40 9.84
CA PHE A 14 23.81 13.57 8.94
C PHE A 14 23.22 12.39 9.72
N MET A 15 21.96 12.50 10.11
CA MET A 15 21.22 11.37 10.64
C MET A 15 20.62 10.58 9.48
N GLU A 16 20.99 9.33 9.37
CA GLU A 16 20.46 8.41 8.38
C GLU A 16 19.09 7.93 8.86
N LYS A 17 17.99 8.41 8.23
CA LYS A 17 16.66 7.92 8.55
C LYS A 17 16.53 6.46 8.06
N LYS A 18 16.17 5.57 8.96
CA LYS A 18 15.86 4.19 8.62
C LYS A 18 14.58 4.17 7.77
N ARG A 19 14.63 3.50 6.62
CA ARG A 19 13.47 3.27 5.77
C ARG A 19 12.95 1.85 5.99
N THR A 20 11.67 1.74 6.34
CA THR A 20 11.02 0.47 6.66
C THR A 20 9.87 0.25 5.69
N VAL A 21 9.95 -0.83 4.92
CA VAL A 21 8.88 -1.28 4.01
C VAL A 21 8.10 -2.40 4.68
N ILE A 22 6.80 -2.23 4.81
CA ILE A 22 5.90 -3.22 5.40
C ILE A 22 4.91 -3.67 4.34
N LYS A 23 4.93 -4.97 4.00
CA LYS A 23 3.97 -5.61 3.13
C LYS A 23 2.95 -6.39 3.94
N VAL A 24 1.67 -6.26 3.62
CA VAL A 24 0.59 -7.03 4.22
C VAL A 24 -0.22 -7.75 3.14
N GLY A 25 -0.44 -9.04 3.38
CA GLY A 25 -1.30 -9.85 2.51
C GLY A 25 -2.79 -9.72 2.87
N THR A 26 -3.63 -10.16 1.96
CA THR A 26 -5.10 -10.14 2.09
C THR A 26 -5.60 -10.77 3.40
N SER A 27 -5.04 -11.91 3.81
CA SER A 27 -5.42 -12.61 5.04
C SER A 27 -5.13 -11.83 6.32
N THR A 28 -4.25 -10.83 6.27
CA THR A 28 -4.00 -9.92 7.39
C THR A 28 -5.11 -8.86 7.47
N LEU A 29 -5.57 -8.38 6.33
CA LEU A 29 -6.52 -7.27 6.23
C LEU A 29 -7.98 -7.70 6.31
N THR A 30 -8.29 -8.94 5.93
CA THR A 30 -9.68 -9.43 5.86
C THR A 30 -9.88 -10.72 6.63
N TYR A 31 -11.14 -10.97 6.99
CA TYR A 31 -11.62 -12.29 7.36
C TYR A 31 -11.82 -13.16 6.10
N GLU A 32 -12.05 -14.46 6.28
CA GLU A 32 -12.30 -15.40 5.17
C GLU A 32 -13.52 -15.02 4.31
N ASN A 33 -14.50 -14.34 4.91
CA ASN A 33 -15.68 -13.83 4.20
C ASN A 33 -15.44 -12.51 3.45
N GLY A 34 -14.19 -12.05 3.33
CA GLY A 34 -13.82 -10.82 2.63
C GLY A 34 -14.09 -9.52 3.41
N LYS A 35 -14.76 -9.58 4.55
CA LYS A 35 -14.98 -8.39 5.38
C LYS A 35 -13.67 -7.94 6.02
N ILE A 36 -13.49 -6.63 6.14
CA ILE A 36 -12.30 -6.04 6.75
C ILE A 36 -12.18 -6.43 8.22
N ASN A 37 -11.00 -6.87 8.61
CA ASN A 37 -10.64 -7.12 10.01
C ASN A 37 -10.14 -5.81 10.63
N TYR A 38 -11.06 -4.93 11.00
CA TYR A 38 -10.74 -3.60 11.54
C TYR A 38 -9.77 -3.64 12.70
N ARG A 39 -9.92 -4.61 13.61
CA ARG A 39 -9.02 -4.75 14.77
C ARG A 39 -7.55 -4.92 14.34
N ARG A 40 -7.30 -5.78 13.34
CA ARG A 40 -5.93 -6.01 12.85
C ARG A 40 -5.40 -4.80 12.09
N VAL A 41 -6.25 -4.18 11.27
CA VAL A 41 -5.85 -3.01 10.48
C VAL A 41 -5.56 -1.81 11.40
N GLU A 42 -6.38 -1.56 12.40
CA GLU A 42 -6.16 -0.52 13.40
C GLU A 42 -4.84 -0.73 14.16
N GLN A 43 -4.59 -1.94 14.62
CA GLN A 43 -3.33 -2.27 15.30
C GLN A 43 -2.13 -2.07 14.37
N LEU A 44 -2.24 -2.44 13.11
CA LEU A 44 -1.20 -2.20 12.10
C LEU A 44 -0.95 -0.70 11.93
N CYS A 45 -1.98 0.09 11.67
CA CYS A 45 -1.86 1.55 11.50
C CYS A 45 -1.24 2.21 12.73
N LYS A 46 -1.62 1.77 13.94
CA LYS A 46 -1.02 2.24 15.19
C LYS A 46 0.48 1.96 15.26
N VAL A 47 0.92 0.74 14.93
CA VAL A 47 2.34 0.36 14.95
C VAL A 47 3.12 1.15 13.90
N LEU A 48 2.58 1.31 12.69
CA LEU A 48 3.23 2.05 11.63
C LEU A 48 3.34 3.55 11.97
N SER A 49 2.32 4.11 12.60
CA SER A 49 2.35 5.48 13.11
C SER A 49 3.41 5.68 14.19
N ASP A 50 3.58 4.70 15.09
CA ASP A 50 4.64 4.75 16.11
C ASP A 50 6.05 4.72 15.47
N LEU A 51 6.27 3.90 14.44
CA LEU A 51 7.53 3.89 13.69
C LEU A 51 7.81 5.25 13.03
N GLN A 52 6.79 5.84 12.40
CA GLN A 52 6.89 7.17 11.79
C GLN A 52 7.22 8.24 12.85
N ASN A 53 6.58 8.20 14.01
CA ASN A 53 6.84 9.11 15.13
C ASN A 53 8.23 8.97 15.73
N ARG A 54 8.85 7.79 15.62
CA ARG A 54 10.27 7.58 15.99
C ARG A 54 11.25 8.12 14.96
N GLY A 55 10.76 8.72 13.87
CA GLY A 55 11.58 9.28 12.80
C GLY A 55 11.96 8.29 11.70
N GLU A 56 11.41 7.08 11.68
CA GLU A 56 11.57 6.15 10.55
C GLU A 56 10.73 6.62 9.36
N GLN A 57 11.19 6.30 8.15
CA GLN A 57 10.40 6.47 6.93
C GLN A 57 9.62 5.18 6.66
N VAL A 58 8.31 5.24 6.77
CA VAL A 58 7.43 4.09 6.56
C VAL A 58 6.89 4.08 5.14
N ILE A 59 7.03 2.94 4.45
CA ILE A 59 6.38 2.63 3.17
C ILE A 59 5.47 1.44 3.42
N PHE A 60 4.20 1.60 3.10
CA PHE A 60 3.20 0.57 3.34
C PHE A 60 2.75 -0.06 2.02
N VAL A 61 2.97 -1.37 1.84
CA VAL A 61 2.52 -2.14 0.67
C VAL A 61 1.29 -2.95 1.08
N SER A 62 0.16 -2.57 0.53
CA SER A 62 -1.15 -3.16 0.78
C SER A 62 -1.49 -4.24 -0.23
N SER A 63 -2.55 -4.99 0.05
CA SER A 63 -3.13 -5.99 -0.84
C SER A 63 -4.63 -6.17 -0.51
N GLY A 64 -5.32 -7.09 -1.19
CA GLY A 64 -6.67 -7.50 -0.81
C GLY A 64 -7.80 -6.65 -1.36
N ALA A 65 -7.57 -5.77 -2.33
CA ALA A 65 -8.60 -4.92 -2.92
C ALA A 65 -9.80 -5.74 -3.43
N ILE A 66 -9.57 -6.83 -4.15
CA ILE A 66 -10.66 -7.69 -4.65
C ILE A 66 -11.47 -8.29 -3.50
N ALA A 67 -10.81 -8.80 -2.44
CA ALA A 67 -11.52 -9.41 -1.31
C ALA A 67 -12.38 -8.38 -0.54
N VAL A 68 -11.85 -7.19 -0.32
CA VAL A 68 -12.59 -6.09 0.29
C VAL A 68 -13.76 -5.65 -0.58
N GLY A 69 -13.56 -5.57 -1.90
CA GLY A 69 -14.62 -5.26 -2.85
C GLY A 69 -15.73 -6.31 -2.86
N MET A 70 -15.38 -7.60 -2.76
CA MET A 70 -16.36 -8.68 -2.60
C MET A 70 -17.19 -8.50 -1.34
N GLY A 71 -16.54 -8.27 -0.20
CA GLY A 71 -17.23 -8.05 1.07
C GLY A 71 -18.18 -6.85 1.03
N LYS A 72 -17.78 -5.75 0.36
CA LYS A 72 -18.61 -4.56 0.18
C LYS A 72 -19.77 -4.77 -0.80
N ALA A 73 -19.54 -5.56 -1.85
CA ALA A 73 -20.57 -5.92 -2.84
C ALA A 73 -21.49 -7.07 -2.39
N GLY A 74 -21.27 -7.66 -1.20
CA GLY A 74 -22.07 -8.77 -0.69
C GLY A 74 -21.91 -10.08 -1.46
N LEU A 75 -20.73 -10.34 -2.02
CA LEU A 75 -20.44 -11.55 -2.78
C LEU A 75 -19.75 -12.60 -1.90
N ASP A 76 -20.35 -13.78 -1.79
CA ASP A 76 -19.80 -14.89 -1.01
C ASP A 76 -18.73 -15.71 -1.77
N LYS A 77 -18.73 -15.62 -3.10
CA LYS A 77 -17.79 -16.38 -3.94
C LYS A 77 -16.97 -15.47 -4.83
N ARG A 78 -15.66 -15.77 -4.90
CA ARG A 78 -14.74 -15.04 -5.77
C ARG A 78 -15.11 -15.30 -7.24
N PRO A 79 -15.36 -14.26 -8.05
CA PRO A 79 -15.68 -14.45 -9.46
C PRO A 79 -14.47 -14.96 -10.22
N THR A 80 -14.73 -15.74 -11.27
CA THR A 80 -13.70 -16.20 -12.20
C THR A 80 -13.41 -15.19 -13.31
N GLU A 81 -14.42 -14.40 -13.67
CA GLU A 81 -14.35 -13.43 -14.78
C GLU A 81 -13.42 -12.25 -14.41
N THR A 82 -12.43 -11.99 -15.25
CA THR A 82 -11.45 -10.90 -15.08
C THR A 82 -12.12 -9.54 -14.90
N LYS A 83 -13.10 -9.19 -15.75
CA LYS A 83 -13.82 -7.93 -15.64
C LYS A 83 -14.54 -7.72 -14.30
N LYS A 84 -15.03 -8.80 -13.69
CA LYS A 84 -15.66 -8.73 -12.36
C LYS A 84 -14.61 -8.55 -11.27
N LYS A 85 -13.46 -9.24 -11.37
CA LYS A 85 -12.35 -9.04 -10.44
C LYS A 85 -11.83 -7.60 -10.48
N GLN A 86 -11.64 -7.04 -11.68
CA GLN A 86 -11.21 -5.65 -11.87
C GLN A 86 -12.21 -4.64 -11.26
N ALA A 87 -13.52 -4.84 -11.50
CA ALA A 87 -14.55 -3.99 -10.90
C ALA A 87 -14.54 -4.09 -9.35
N LEU A 88 -14.37 -5.29 -8.81
CA LEU A 88 -14.26 -5.50 -7.36
C LEU A 88 -12.98 -4.88 -6.79
N ALA A 89 -11.86 -4.95 -7.51
CA ALA A 89 -10.63 -4.26 -7.12
C ALA A 89 -10.84 -2.76 -7.01
N ALA A 90 -11.55 -2.15 -7.97
CA ALA A 90 -11.87 -0.72 -7.94
C ALA A 90 -12.70 -0.34 -6.69
N ILE A 91 -13.74 -1.14 -6.38
CA ILE A 91 -14.59 -0.94 -5.19
C ILE A 91 -13.75 -1.08 -3.91
N GLY A 92 -12.97 -2.16 -3.82
CA GLY A 92 -12.22 -2.47 -2.61
C GLY A 92 -11.03 -1.55 -2.38
N GLN A 93 -10.37 -1.08 -3.45
CA GLN A 93 -9.26 -0.13 -3.33
C GLN A 93 -9.74 1.22 -2.76
N CYS A 94 -10.92 1.68 -3.19
CA CYS A 94 -11.56 2.88 -2.63
C CYS A 94 -11.81 2.72 -1.13
N GLU A 95 -12.37 1.58 -0.71
CA GLU A 95 -12.64 1.28 0.71
C GLU A 95 -11.35 1.17 1.54
N LEU A 96 -10.32 0.50 1.02
CA LEU A 96 -9.02 0.39 1.69
C LEU A 96 -8.41 1.77 1.94
N MET A 97 -8.38 2.64 0.93
CA MET A 97 -7.81 3.98 1.09
C MET A 97 -8.60 4.84 2.06
N PHE A 98 -9.93 4.80 2.00
CA PHE A 98 -10.78 5.49 2.97
C PHE A 98 -10.47 5.04 4.41
N MET A 99 -10.34 3.74 4.60
CA MET A 99 -10.02 3.16 5.91
C MET A 99 -8.62 3.58 6.40
N TYR A 100 -7.60 3.51 5.52
CA TYR A 100 -6.24 3.91 5.88
C TYR A 100 -6.16 5.39 6.21
N ASP A 101 -6.76 6.26 5.39
CA ASP A 101 -6.79 7.71 5.64
C ASP A 101 -7.43 8.02 7.01
N LYS A 102 -8.56 7.39 7.32
CA LYS A 102 -9.21 7.52 8.61
C LYS A 102 -8.33 7.04 9.76
N LEU A 103 -7.78 5.82 9.69
CA LEU A 103 -7.04 5.22 10.80
C LEU A 103 -5.68 5.88 11.04
N PHE A 104 -4.95 6.24 10.00
CA PHE A 104 -3.71 6.99 10.14
C PHE A 104 -3.97 8.44 10.59
N GLY A 105 -5.09 9.03 10.16
CA GLY A 105 -5.54 10.36 10.58
C GLY A 105 -5.75 10.47 12.10
N GLU A 106 -6.20 9.40 12.78
CA GLU A 106 -6.32 9.35 14.24
C GLU A 106 -4.96 9.57 14.96
N TYR A 107 -3.85 9.31 14.26
CA TYR A 107 -2.48 9.51 14.75
C TYR A 107 -1.78 10.71 14.11
N ASN A 108 -2.54 11.60 13.45
CA ASN A 108 -2.03 12.78 12.73
C ASN A 108 -1.07 12.46 11.57
N HIS A 109 -1.25 11.32 10.92
CA HIS A 109 -0.50 10.98 9.72
C HIS A 109 -1.40 11.02 8.47
N SER A 110 -0.84 11.58 7.40
CA SER A 110 -1.46 11.53 6.07
C SER A 110 -0.93 10.34 5.28
N VAL A 111 -1.77 9.80 4.43
CA VAL A 111 -1.42 8.72 3.50
C VAL A 111 -1.55 9.20 2.06
N ALA A 112 -0.79 8.58 1.15
CA ALA A 112 -0.89 8.84 -0.28
C ALA A 112 -0.92 7.52 -1.04
N GLN A 113 -1.84 7.40 -2.00
CA GLN A 113 -1.99 6.20 -2.82
C GLN A 113 -1.02 6.17 -3.99
N LEU A 114 -0.34 5.03 -4.17
CA LEU A 114 0.36 4.68 -5.41
C LEU A 114 -0.18 3.34 -5.92
N LEU A 115 -0.80 3.36 -7.09
CA LEU A 115 -1.20 2.14 -7.79
C LEU A 115 -0.18 1.86 -8.90
N LEU A 116 0.54 0.76 -8.76
CA LEU A 116 1.59 0.38 -9.67
C LEU A 116 1.17 -0.82 -10.50
N THR A 117 1.71 -0.89 -11.69
CA THR A 117 1.68 -2.08 -12.55
C THR A 117 3.11 -2.51 -12.83
N ARG A 118 3.32 -3.72 -13.28
CA ARG A 118 4.64 -4.17 -13.75
C ARG A 118 5.25 -3.18 -14.77
N HIS A 119 4.42 -2.67 -15.67
CA HIS A 119 4.85 -1.67 -16.67
C HIS A 119 5.32 -0.34 -16.06
N ALA A 120 4.90 0.00 -14.84
CA ALA A 120 5.33 1.22 -14.17
C ALA A 120 6.81 1.19 -13.74
N VAL A 121 7.44 0.01 -13.74
CA VAL A 121 8.84 -0.18 -13.32
C VAL A 121 9.72 -0.83 -14.40
N GLU A 122 9.21 -1.05 -15.61
CA GLU A 122 9.94 -1.73 -16.69
C GLU A 122 11.13 -0.95 -17.21
N THR A 123 10.98 0.37 -17.39
CA THR A 123 12.07 1.20 -17.89
C THR A 123 12.70 2.01 -16.76
N GLU A 124 13.98 2.33 -16.90
CA GLU A 124 14.69 3.13 -15.89
C GLU A 124 14.00 4.47 -15.65
N GLN A 125 13.51 5.13 -16.69
CA GLN A 125 12.79 6.40 -16.57
C GLN A 125 11.51 6.26 -15.75
N LYS A 126 10.69 5.21 -15.99
CA LYS A 126 9.46 4.97 -15.25
C LYS A 126 9.76 4.62 -13.80
N ARG A 127 10.75 3.76 -13.58
CA ARG A 127 11.22 3.39 -12.23
C ARG A 127 11.67 4.62 -11.45
N GLN A 128 12.46 5.50 -12.09
CA GLN A 128 12.92 6.72 -11.45
C GLN A 128 11.75 7.65 -11.08
N ASN A 129 10.71 7.74 -11.90
CA ASN A 129 9.50 8.52 -11.59
C ASN A 129 8.78 7.98 -10.35
N VAL A 130 8.66 6.66 -10.21
CA VAL A 130 8.08 6.03 -9.01
C VAL A 130 8.93 6.33 -7.77
N ILE A 131 10.25 6.18 -7.88
CA ILE A 131 11.20 6.49 -6.79
C ILE A 131 11.08 7.95 -6.38
N ASN A 132 11.09 8.87 -7.32
CA ASN A 132 10.96 10.30 -7.06
C ASN A 132 9.66 10.64 -6.31
N THR A 133 8.55 10.02 -6.72
CA THR A 133 7.25 10.21 -6.05
C THR A 133 7.30 9.71 -4.61
N ILE A 134 7.82 8.50 -4.39
CA ILE A 134 7.94 7.92 -3.04
C ILE A 134 8.86 8.78 -2.18
N ASP A 135 10.02 9.19 -2.70
CA ASP A 135 10.98 10.00 -1.95
C ASP A 135 10.40 11.38 -1.58
N GLU A 136 9.61 11.98 -2.46
CA GLU A 136 8.94 13.24 -2.16
C GLU A 136 7.88 13.08 -1.07
N LEU A 137 7.03 12.05 -1.14
CA LEU A 137 6.05 11.77 -0.10
C LEU A 137 6.71 11.54 1.27
N LEU A 138 7.79 10.77 1.31
CA LEU A 138 8.54 10.54 2.53
C LEU A 138 9.19 11.82 3.08
N ARG A 139 9.62 12.74 2.20
CA ARG A 139 10.15 14.06 2.57
C ARG A 139 9.08 14.96 3.16
N MET A 140 7.84 14.86 2.66
CA MET A 140 6.65 15.54 3.17
C MET A 140 6.10 14.90 4.45
N ASN A 141 6.74 13.84 4.97
CA ASN A 141 6.28 13.04 6.10
C ASN A 141 4.92 12.35 5.87
N ILE A 142 4.61 12.01 4.62
CA ILE A 142 3.40 11.30 4.20
C ILE A 142 3.74 9.83 4.02
N ILE A 143 2.86 8.93 4.47
CA ILE A 143 3.04 7.48 4.33
C ILE A 143 2.55 7.05 2.95
N PRO A 144 3.43 6.58 2.03
CA PRO A 144 2.99 6.00 0.77
C PRO A 144 2.30 4.66 1.02
N VAL A 145 1.09 4.52 0.52
CA VAL A 145 0.33 3.26 0.47
C VAL A 145 0.39 2.74 -0.97
N ILE A 146 1.17 1.70 -1.17
CA ILE A 146 1.40 1.10 -2.49
C ILE A 146 0.52 -0.13 -2.64
N ASN A 147 -0.11 -0.29 -3.79
CA ASN A 147 -0.81 -1.51 -4.18
C ASN A 147 -0.69 -1.73 -5.69
N GLU A 148 -0.99 -2.94 -6.14
CA GLU A 148 -1.15 -3.25 -7.56
C GLU A 148 -2.36 -2.49 -8.12
N ASN A 149 -2.27 -2.08 -9.40
CA ASN A 149 -3.41 -1.53 -10.12
C ASN A 149 -4.24 -2.64 -10.77
N ASP A 150 -4.87 -3.46 -9.95
CA ASP A 150 -5.73 -4.57 -10.36
C ASP A 150 -6.89 -4.16 -11.29
N THR A 151 -7.16 -2.87 -11.41
CA THR A 151 -8.23 -2.38 -12.31
C THR A 151 -7.85 -2.43 -13.78
N VAL A 152 -6.55 -2.42 -14.09
CA VAL A 152 -6.02 -2.37 -15.46
C VAL A 152 -5.03 -3.48 -15.77
N THR A 153 -4.52 -4.20 -14.77
CA THR A 153 -3.65 -5.37 -14.97
C THR A 153 -4.46 -6.65 -14.97
N ILE A 154 -4.00 -7.60 -15.77
CA ILE A 154 -4.55 -8.95 -15.85
C ILE A 154 -3.57 -10.02 -15.36
N ASP A 155 -2.30 -9.65 -15.14
CA ASP A 155 -1.21 -10.58 -14.82
C ASP A 155 -1.45 -11.35 -13.52
N GLU A 156 -1.88 -10.66 -12.44
CA GLU A 156 -2.30 -11.33 -11.20
C GLU A 156 -3.64 -12.08 -11.34
N LEU A 157 -4.53 -11.61 -12.23
CA LEU A 157 -5.88 -12.13 -12.35
C LEU A 157 -5.95 -13.43 -13.14
N GLU A 158 -5.02 -13.67 -14.05
CA GLU A 158 -4.98 -14.84 -14.94
C GLU A 158 -4.06 -15.96 -14.45
N GLY A 159 -3.43 -15.81 -13.29
CA GLY A 159 -2.65 -16.89 -12.66
C GLY A 159 -1.29 -17.15 -13.30
N ASN A 160 -0.77 -16.25 -14.12
CA ASN A 160 0.62 -16.28 -14.54
C ASN A 160 1.49 -15.89 -13.34
N ASN A 161 2.28 -16.80 -12.85
CA ASN A 161 3.15 -16.92 -11.69
C ASN A 161 3.95 -15.69 -11.21
N PHE A 162 3.41 -14.48 -11.26
CA PHE A 162 4.00 -13.25 -10.75
C PHE A 162 3.02 -12.44 -9.87
N GLY A 163 2.04 -13.12 -9.28
CA GLY A 163 1.03 -12.55 -8.41
C GLY A 163 1.48 -12.36 -6.97
N ASP A 164 2.76 -12.16 -6.71
CA ASP A 164 3.25 -11.66 -5.44
C ASP A 164 3.79 -10.25 -5.66
N ASN A 165 3.28 -9.30 -4.90
CA ASN A 165 3.72 -7.91 -4.81
C ASN A 165 5.19 -7.80 -4.32
N ASP A 166 6.08 -8.67 -4.76
CA ASP A 166 7.47 -8.71 -4.33
C ASP A 166 8.36 -7.68 -5.03
#